data_d8a69dd95cd39ab02b5c93700652f54a
#
_entry.id   d8a69dd95cd39ab02b5c93700652f54a
#
_cell.length_a   1.000
_cell.length_b   1.000
_cell.length_c   1.000
_cell.angle_alpha   90.00
_cell.angle_beta   90.00
_cell.angle_gamma   90.00
#
_symmetry.space_group_name_H-M   'P 1'
#
loop_
_entity.id
_entity.type
_entity.pdbx_description
1 polymer ?
#
loop_
_entity_poly.entity_id
_entity_poly.type
_entity_poly.pdbx_seq_one_letter_code
_entity_poly.pdbx_strand_id
1 'polypeptide(L)'
;MLHTMMQACKETNMTYQALKFYCNQGLVLNVKRDKNNRRVFDDRDIAWISSLICLKKCGMSIQEMKEYLSLCLMGESTIPQRKEMLARKQEELRRSIRELEDSMAYIDWKQNFYDEVLSGERPYESNVICEKE
;
A
#
# COMPACT_ATOMS: atom_id res chain seq x y z
N MET A 1 14.59 20.13 -13.98
CA MET A 1 13.32 20.57 -14.56
C MET A 1 12.28 20.71 -13.46
N LEU A 2 11.46 21.75 -13.51
CA LEU A 2 10.41 21.96 -12.51
C LEU A 2 9.07 21.48 -13.07
N HIS A 3 8.28 20.86 -12.21
CA HIS A 3 6.98 20.31 -12.54
C HIS A 3 5.90 21.02 -11.72
N THR A 4 4.79 21.34 -12.34
CA THR A 4 3.61 21.85 -11.65
C THR A 4 2.96 20.73 -10.86
N MET A 5 2.01 21.07 -9.98
CA MET A 5 1.22 20.08 -9.24
C MET A 5 0.54 19.08 -10.18
N MET A 6 -0.05 19.57 -11.28
CA MET A 6 -0.71 18.72 -12.27
C MET A 6 0.26 17.79 -12.98
N GLN A 7 1.43 18.30 -13.37
CA GLN A 7 2.47 17.50 -14.00
C GLN A 7 3.01 16.43 -13.06
N ALA A 8 3.24 16.78 -11.79
CA ALA A 8 3.68 15.84 -10.77
C ALA A 8 2.66 14.72 -10.58
N CYS A 9 1.38 15.05 -10.51
CA CYS A 9 0.31 14.06 -10.41
C CYS A 9 0.32 13.10 -11.60
N LYS A 10 0.47 13.64 -12.79
CA LYS A 10 0.50 12.86 -14.02
C LYS A 10 1.70 11.90 -14.05
N GLU A 11 2.88 12.39 -13.73
CA GLU A 11 4.10 11.57 -13.75
C GLU A 11 4.12 10.49 -12.68
N THR A 12 3.53 10.76 -11.52
CA THR A 12 3.51 9.83 -10.40
C THR A 12 2.25 8.98 -10.35
N ASN A 13 1.31 9.24 -11.24
CA ASN A 13 0.00 8.58 -11.27
C ASN A 13 -0.77 8.74 -9.96
N MET A 14 -0.64 9.89 -9.32
CA MET A 14 -1.37 10.25 -8.11
C MET A 14 -2.50 11.21 -8.42
N THR A 15 -3.54 11.16 -7.59
CA THR A 15 -4.59 12.19 -7.63
C THR A 15 -4.06 13.47 -7.00
N TYR A 16 -4.65 14.59 -7.37
CA TYR A 16 -4.34 15.88 -6.77
C TYR A 16 -4.51 15.85 -5.25
N GLN A 17 -5.60 15.26 -4.79
CA GLN A 17 -5.92 15.18 -3.36
C GLN A 17 -4.87 14.38 -2.58
N ALA A 18 -4.42 13.25 -3.15
CA ALA A 18 -3.42 12.42 -2.51
C ALA A 18 -2.07 13.14 -2.40
N LEU A 19 -1.63 13.77 -3.48
CA LEU A 19 -0.35 14.49 -3.46
C LEU A 19 -0.41 15.69 -2.51
N LYS A 20 -1.51 16.43 -2.53
CA LYS A 20 -1.73 17.53 -1.60
C LYS A 20 -1.67 17.06 -0.15
N PHE A 21 -2.30 15.93 0.13
CA PHE A 21 -2.27 15.32 1.46
C PHE A 21 -0.84 15.00 1.89
N TYR A 22 -0.06 14.37 1.02
CA TYR A 22 1.33 14.03 1.33
C TYR A 22 2.18 15.28 1.58
N CYS A 23 1.98 16.33 0.78
CA CYS A 23 2.67 17.60 1.01
C CYS A 23 2.28 18.20 2.37
N ASN A 24 1.01 18.19 2.70
CA ASN A 24 0.49 18.75 3.95
C ASN A 24 0.96 17.94 5.18
N GLN A 25 1.22 16.65 5.01
CA GLN A 25 1.75 15.79 6.08
C GLN A 25 3.25 15.96 6.27
N GLY A 26 3.92 16.75 5.45
CA GLY A 26 5.36 16.95 5.55
C GLY A 26 6.18 15.81 4.96
N LEU A 27 5.56 14.93 4.16
CA LEU A 27 6.23 13.80 3.53
C LEU A 27 7.04 14.20 2.29
N VAL A 28 6.67 15.30 1.64
CA VAL A 28 7.41 15.85 0.50
C VAL A 28 8.08 17.13 0.98
N LEU A 29 9.38 17.05 1.20
CA LEU A 29 10.19 18.18 1.67
C LEU A 29 10.64 19.04 0.49
N ASN A 30 11.05 20.28 0.82
CA ASN A 30 11.63 21.19 -0.15
C ASN A 30 10.73 21.52 -1.33
N VAL A 31 9.41 21.43 -1.13
CA VAL A 31 8.45 21.87 -2.15
C VAL A 31 8.65 23.36 -2.37
N LYS A 32 8.97 23.72 -3.59
CA LYS A 32 9.20 25.10 -3.98
C LYS A 32 7.88 25.76 -4.35
N ARG A 33 7.87 27.07 -4.37
CA ARG A 33 6.72 27.85 -4.83
C ARG A 33 7.16 28.72 -6.01
N ASP A 34 6.29 28.82 -7.01
CA ASP A 34 6.52 29.73 -8.12
C ASP A 34 6.09 31.17 -7.76
N LYS A 35 6.19 32.07 -8.71
CA LYS A 35 5.80 33.49 -8.51
C LYS A 35 4.33 33.69 -8.17
N ASN A 36 3.48 32.70 -8.50
CA ASN A 36 2.05 32.70 -8.19
C ASN A 36 1.75 31.95 -6.89
N ASN A 37 2.77 31.64 -6.10
CA ASN A 37 2.66 30.88 -4.84
C ASN A 37 2.08 29.46 -5.02
N ARG A 38 2.28 28.87 -6.18
CA ARG A 38 1.87 27.48 -6.47
C ARG A 38 3.04 26.53 -6.23
N ARG A 39 2.73 25.34 -5.73
CA ARG A 39 3.73 24.31 -5.51
C ARG A 39 4.36 23.87 -6.83
N VAL A 40 5.69 23.77 -6.84
CA VAL A 40 6.45 23.19 -7.95
C VAL A 40 7.43 22.17 -7.40
N PHE A 41 7.72 21.16 -8.21
CA PHE A 41 8.51 20.01 -7.81
C PHE A 41 9.67 19.83 -8.79
N ASP A 42 10.84 19.50 -8.27
CA ASP A 42 11.97 19.14 -9.13
C ASP A 42 11.99 17.62 -9.38
N ASP A 43 12.95 17.17 -10.17
CA ASP A 43 13.06 15.75 -10.52
C ASP A 43 13.33 14.86 -9.30
N ARG A 44 14.03 15.38 -8.30
CA ARG A 44 14.31 14.66 -7.05
C ARG A 44 13.04 14.50 -6.24
N ASP A 45 12.19 15.52 -6.21
CA ASP A 45 10.88 15.45 -5.56
C ASP A 45 10.00 14.39 -6.21
N ILE A 46 10.00 14.34 -7.55
CA ILE A 46 9.22 13.34 -8.29
C ILE A 46 9.71 11.93 -7.95
N ALA A 47 11.01 11.71 -7.93
CA ALA A 47 11.59 10.42 -7.56
C ALA A 47 11.20 10.01 -6.14
N TRP A 48 11.24 10.96 -5.20
CA TRP A 48 10.85 10.71 -3.80
C TRP A 48 9.36 10.39 -3.67
N ILE A 49 8.51 11.14 -4.36
CA ILE A 49 7.06 10.88 -4.36
C ILE A 49 6.78 9.47 -4.89
N SER A 50 7.47 9.06 -5.95
CA SER A 50 7.35 7.69 -6.48
C SER A 50 7.75 6.64 -5.44
N SER A 51 8.78 6.91 -4.66
CA SER A 51 9.18 6.05 -3.54
C SER A 51 8.10 5.95 -2.47
N LEU A 52 7.47 7.07 -2.13
CA LEU A 52 6.37 7.09 -1.16
C LEU A 52 5.19 6.23 -1.61
N ILE A 53 4.88 6.26 -2.90
CA ILE A 53 3.82 5.41 -3.47
C ILE A 53 4.15 3.93 -3.27
N CYS A 54 5.41 3.55 -3.53
CA CYS A 54 5.87 2.17 -3.33
C CYS A 54 5.77 1.76 -1.87
N LEU A 55 6.17 2.63 -0.94
CA LEU A 55 6.08 2.37 0.49
C LEU A 55 4.63 2.20 0.95
N LYS A 56 3.72 3.00 0.40
CA LYS A 56 2.29 2.87 0.67
C LYS A 56 1.77 1.51 0.21
N LYS A 57 2.15 1.07 -0.97
CA LYS A 57 1.77 -0.25 -1.50
C LYS A 57 2.29 -1.39 -0.62
N CYS A 58 3.41 -1.18 0.05
CA CYS A 58 3.95 -2.14 1.01
C CYS A 58 3.20 -2.15 2.34
N GLY A 59 2.20 -1.29 2.51
CA GLY A 59 1.40 -1.22 3.71
C GLY A 59 1.94 -0.29 4.79
N MET A 60 2.87 0.60 4.45
CA MET A 60 3.34 1.59 5.42
C MET A 60 2.26 2.63 5.70
N SER A 61 2.07 2.91 6.99
CA SER A 61 1.21 4.01 7.44
C SER A 61 1.91 5.35 7.20
N ILE A 62 1.14 6.44 7.29
CA ILE A 62 1.72 7.80 7.21
C ILE A 62 2.80 7.98 8.29
N GLN A 63 2.55 7.50 9.50
CA GLN A 63 3.52 7.61 10.58
C GLN A 63 4.80 6.83 10.28
N GLU A 64 4.67 5.62 9.75
CA GLU A 64 5.83 4.82 9.34
C GLU A 64 6.62 5.48 8.21
N MET A 65 5.93 6.09 7.23
CA MET A 65 6.59 6.85 6.17
C MET A 65 7.36 8.04 6.71
N LYS A 66 6.82 8.75 7.72
CA LYS A 66 7.50 9.86 8.39
C LYS A 66 8.76 9.39 9.10
N GLU A 67 8.68 8.25 9.78
CA GLU A 67 9.85 7.65 10.44
C GLU A 67 10.93 7.28 9.44
N TYR A 68 10.53 6.65 8.33
CA TYR A 68 11.44 6.30 7.25
C TYR A 68 12.11 7.55 6.66
N LEU A 69 11.33 8.60 6.39
CA LEU A 69 11.85 9.87 5.90
C LEU A 69 12.88 10.46 6.88
N SER A 70 12.58 10.46 8.18
CA SER A 70 13.50 10.95 9.21
C SER A 70 14.84 10.21 9.15
N LEU A 71 14.80 8.90 8.99
CA LEU A 71 16.01 8.10 8.85
C LEU A 71 16.79 8.47 7.58
N CYS A 72 16.09 8.66 6.46
CA CYS A 72 16.71 9.08 5.21
C CYS A 72 17.42 10.43 5.35
N LEU A 73 16.81 11.36 6.08
CA LEU A 73 17.39 12.70 6.31
C LEU A 73 18.66 12.66 7.17
N MET A 74 18.81 11.65 8.01
CA MET A 74 20.02 11.45 8.80
C MET A 74 21.18 10.90 7.98
N GLY A 75 20.91 10.45 6.75
CA GLY A 75 21.94 10.04 5.81
C GLY A 75 22.32 8.57 5.88
N GLU A 76 23.46 8.26 5.30
CA GLU A 76 23.93 6.88 5.10
C GLU A 76 24.04 6.07 6.40
N SER A 77 24.35 6.73 7.52
CA SER A 77 24.50 6.04 8.81
C SER A 77 23.25 5.31 9.28
N THR A 78 22.08 5.64 8.76
CA THR A 78 20.82 5.02 9.15
C THR A 78 20.37 3.89 8.21
N ILE A 79 21.17 3.54 7.23
CA ILE A 79 20.82 2.43 6.32
C ILE A 79 20.50 1.15 7.08
N PRO A 80 21.26 0.74 8.11
CA PRO A 80 20.90 -0.46 8.86
C PRO A 80 19.50 -0.40 9.47
N GLN A 81 19.13 0.73 10.07
CA GLN A 81 17.78 0.91 10.64
C GLN A 81 16.69 0.89 9.55
N ARG A 82 16.96 1.51 8.40
CA ARG A 82 16.03 1.47 7.27
C ARG A 82 15.82 0.05 6.75
N LYS A 83 16.90 -0.72 6.65
CA LYS A 83 16.82 -2.12 6.23
C LYS A 83 16.00 -2.96 7.21
N GLU A 84 16.17 -2.72 8.50
CA GLU A 84 15.41 -3.41 9.53
C GLU A 84 13.92 -3.09 9.43
N MET A 85 13.58 -1.83 9.23
CA MET A 85 12.21 -1.39 9.05
C MET A 85 11.57 -2.05 7.83
N LEU A 86 12.29 -2.10 6.72
CA LEU A 86 11.82 -2.76 5.50
C LEU A 86 11.68 -4.27 5.67
N ALA A 87 12.60 -4.91 6.39
CA ALA A 87 12.54 -6.34 6.66
C ALA A 87 11.30 -6.71 7.49
N ARG A 88 10.97 -5.90 8.50
CA ARG A 88 9.75 -6.11 9.29
C ARG A 88 8.51 -6.00 8.42
N LYS A 89 8.47 -5.01 7.54
CA LYS A 89 7.34 -4.82 6.61
C LYS A 89 7.23 -6.00 5.65
N GLN A 90 8.36 -6.51 5.16
CA GLN A 90 8.37 -7.68 4.30
C GLN A 90 7.80 -8.92 5.00
N GLU A 91 8.12 -9.10 6.29
CA GLU A 91 7.58 -10.21 7.08
C GLU A 91 6.07 -10.09 7.29
N GLU A 92 5.58 -8.86 7.52
CA GLU A 92 4.15 -8.61 7.60
C GLU A 92 3.44 -8.95 6.28
N LEU A 93 4.05 -8.62 5.14
CA LEU A 93 3.51 -8.96 3.83
C LEU A 93 3.46 -10.47 3.60
N ARG A 94 4.50 -11.20 4.03
CA ARG A 94 4.50 -12.67 3.95
C ARG A 94 3.35 -13.27 4.75
N ARG A 95 3.09 -12.73 5.94
CA ARG A 95 1.96 -13.17 6.77
C ARG A 95 0.64 -12.92 6.07
N SER A 96 0.47 -11.75 5.45
CA SER A 96 -0.73 -11.41 4.71
C SER A 96 -0.94 -12.36 3.51
N ILE A 97 0.14 -12.73 2.82
CA ILE A 97 0.08 -13.69 1.73
C ILE A 97 -0.44 -15.05 2.23
N ARG A 98 0.10 -15.53 3.36
CA ARG A 98 -0.33 -16.80 3.96
C ARG A 98 -1.82 -16.76 4.33
N GLU A 99 -2.27 -15.66 4.93
CA GLU A 99 -3.68 -15.48 5.30
C GLU A 99 -4.59 -15.49 4.07
N LEU A 100 -4.16 -14.87 2.98
CA LEU A 100 -4.91 -14.87 1.73
C LEU A 100 -4.93 -16.25 1.09
N GLU A 101 -3.84 -16.99 1.14
CA GLU A 101 -3.77 -18.37 0.66
C GLU A 101 -4.72 -19.28 1.45
N ASP A 102 -4.77 -19.12 2.76
CA ASP A 102 -5.69 -19.85 3.63
C ASP A 102 -7.15 -19.54 3.27
N SER A 103 -7.43 -18.27 2.98
CA SER A 103 -8.77 -17.86 2.54
C SER A 103 -9.16 -18.48 1.21
N MET A 104 -8.22 -18.55 0.27
CA MET A 104 -8.46 -19.22 -1.01
C MET A 104 -8.70 -20.72 -0.84
N ALA A 105 -7.93 -21.34 0.05
CA ALA A 105 -8.09 -22.76 0.35
C ALA A 105 -9.48 -23.06 0.91
N TYR A 106 -9.99 -22.18 1.78
CA TYR A 106 -11.35 -22.32 2.29
C TYR A 106 -12.39 -22.24 1.17
N ILE A 107 -12.22 -21.29 0.25
CA ILE A 107 -13.14 -21.14 -0.89
C ILE A 107 -13.09 -22.38 -1.77
N ASP A 108 -11.90 -22.92 -2.06
CA ASP A 108 -11.74 -24.13 -2.84
C ASP A 108 -12.46 -25.32 -2.18
N TRP A 109 -12.29 -25.46 -0.87
CA TRP A 109 -12.98 -26.50 -0.12
C TRP A 109 -14.50 -26.36 -0.23
N LYS A 110 -15.00 -25.13 -0.12
CA LYS A 110 -16.45 -24.86 -0.19
C LYS A 110 -16.99 -25.16 -1.58
N GLN A 111 -16.27 -24.78 -2.63
CA GLN A 111 -16.69 -25.07 -4.00
C GLN A 111 -16.68 -26.58 -4.30
N ASN A 112 -15.68 -27.29 -3.83
CA ASN A 112 -15.60 -28.73 -3.96
C ASN A 112 -16.76 -29.41 -3.23
N PHE A 113 -17.12 -28.91 -2.05
CA PHE A 113 -18.28 -29.40 -1.32
C PHE A 113 -19.56 -29.26 -2.15
N TYR A 114 -19.76 -28.09 -2.76
CA TYR A 114 -20.93 -27.86 -3.61
C TYR A 114 -20.91 -28.74 -4.87
N ASP A 115 -19.76 -28.93 -5.47
CA ASP A 115 -19.63 -29.83 -6.62
C ASP A 115 -20.02 -31.25 -6.27
N GLU A 116 -19.61 -31.73 -5.11
CA GLU A 116 -19.99 -33.06 -4.60
C GLU A 116 -21.49 -33.17 -4.35
N VAL A 117 -22.12 -32.12 -3.83
CA VAL A 117 -23.55 -32.06 -3.63
C VAL A 117 -24.28 -32.11 -4.98
N LEU A 118 -23.82 -31.32 -5.95
CA LEU A 118 -24.44 -31.28 -7.28
C LEU A 118 -24.30 -32.59 -8.04
N SER A 119 -23.22 -33.30 -7.85
CA SER A 119 -22.99 -34.61 -8.49
C SER A 119 -23.72 -35.78 -7.80
N GLY A 120 -24.27 -35.53 -6.62
CA GLY A 120 -24.96 -36.57 -5.84
C GLY A 120 -24.04 -37.39 -4.94
N GLU A 121 -22.75 -37.06 -4.88
CA GLU A 121 -21.78 -37.76 -4.03
C GLU A 121 -21.96 -37.48 -2.54
N ARG A 122 -22.60 -36.34 -2.23
CA ARG A 122 -22.80 -35.89 -0.87
C ARG A 122 -24.18 -35.25 -0.73
N PRO A 123 -24.88 -35.50 0.41
CA PRO A 123 -26.18 -34.86 0.64
C PRO A 123 -26.00 -33.36 0.90
N TYR A 124 -27.00 -32.58 0.52
CA TYR A 124 -27.02 -31.14 0.84
C TYR A 124 -27.35 -30.95 2.32
N GLU A 125 -26.55 -30.17 3.00
CA GLU A 125 -26.79 -29.76 4.38
C GLU A 125 -26.62 -28.25 4.46
N SER A 126 -27.44 -27.58 5.24
CA SER A 126 -27.39 -26.14 5.42
C SER A 126 -27.32 -25.80 6.90
N ASN A 127 -26.40 -24.89 7.24
CA ASN A 127 -26.30 -24.30 8.58
C ASN A 127 -27.21 -23.08 8.74
N VAL A 128 -27.83 -22.64 7.65
CA VAL A 128 -28.65 -21.41 7.64
C VAL A 128 -30.13 -21.75 7.61
N ILE A 129 -30.51 -22.82 6.89
CA ILE A 129 -31.89 -23.23 6.75
C ILE A 129 -32.18 -24.38 7.73
N CYS A 130 -33.15 -24.17 8.63
CA CYS A 130 -33.62 -25.24 9.51
C CYS A 130 -34.43 -26.25 8.67
N GLU A 131 -33.95 -27.48 8.60
CA GLU A 131 -34.73 -28.55 8.00
C GLU A 131 -35.81 -28.99 9.00
N LYS A 132 -37.02 -29.09 8.51
CA LYS A 132 -38.11 -29.63 9.33
C LYS A 132 -38.04 -31.16 9.29
N GLU A 133 -38.15 -31.74 10.44
CA GLU A 133 -38.28 -33.17 10.58
C GLU A 133 -39.60 -33.69 10.01
#